data_573d2f6ae1e81c8a97b9a0646c549b30
#
_entry.id   573d2f6ae1e81c8a97b9a0646c549b30
#
_cell.length_a   1.000
_cell.length_b   1.000
_cell.length_c   1.000
_cell.angle_alpha   90.00
_cell.angle_beta   90.00
_cell.angle_gamma   90.00
#
_symmetry.space_group_name_H-M   'P 1'
#
loop_
_entity.id
_entity.type
_entity.pdbx_description
1 polymer ?
#
loop_
_entity_poly.entity_id
_entity_poly.type
_entity_poly.pdbx_seq_one_letter_code
_entity_poly.pdbx_strand_id
1 'polypeptide(L)'
;MTEGNYIHHKEKGKHIAGQMTLTELASQMRNSSKAIERLNIKQYNWWNEGLHGVARAGVATVFPQAICMAASFDATAVKRCANIIATEARAKFNESQKNEDFSIYKGLTLWSPNINIFRDPRWGRGHETYGEDPYLTSILGCAFIEGIQGDDEKYMKASACAKHFCVHSGPEGLRHTFNAEVSKKDFYETYIPAFEAAVKKAKVSGVMGAYNMVNGESCCASDKLIDKLLRKEWGFDGYYVSDCSAILDVIYKHKKTLNPAKGAAMAVNAGCDLECGVVYSLLPVSVKLGYTNKEALKKSVSRLMAIRSALGMFDKDCPYNEISISDNATPEHESEAVRMAEKGIVLLENDGILPLKENAQKILITGFNADNKLAYLGNYFGDPSHFVMVTEAISQYNIDTEFIRGIHLYNQSTKHDKETALKSAAESDIIIMCTGQT
;
A
#
# COMPACT_ATOMS: atom_id res chain seq x y z
N MET A 1 10.02 -5.34 -17.12
CA MET A 1 9.28 -5.77 -18.35
C MET A 1 9.58 -4.80 -19.49
N THR A 2 9.87 -5.30 -20.71
CA THR A 2 10.10 -4.44 -21.88
C THR A 2 8.78 -3.88 -22.43
N GLU A 3 8.86 -2.76 -23.16
CA GLU A 3 7.68 -2.13 -23.78
C GLU A 3 7.01 -3.07 -24.80
N GLY A 4 7.79 -3.80 -25.61
CA GLY A 4 7.26 -4.76 -26.57
C GLY A 4 6.47 -5.89 -25.91
N ASN A 5 6.96 -6.44 -24.81
CA ASN A 5 6.26 -7.46 -24.04
C ASN A 5 4.98 -6.92 -23.40
N TYR A 6 4.98 -5.67 -22.93
CA TYR A 6 3.76 -5.05 -22.40
C TYR A 6 2.70 -4.84 -23.49
N ILE A 7 3.10 -4.48 -24.72
CA ILE A 7 2.18 -4.40 -25.85
C ILE A 7 1.53 -5.77 -26.11
N HIS A 8 2.29 -6.86 -26.07
CA HIS A 8 1.73 -8.21 -26.19
C HIS A 8 0.67 -8.51 -25.14
N HIS A 9 0.90 -8.17 -23.87
CA HIS A 9 -0.09 -8.35 -22.81
C HIS A 9 -1.34 -7.48 -23.02
N LYS A 10 -1.18 -6.26 -23.54
CA LYS A 10 -2.32 -5.39 -23.90
C LYS A 10 -3.19 -6.01 -25.00
N GLU A 11 -2.60 -6.54 -26.04
CA GLU A 11 -3.36 -7.22 -27.11
C GLU A 11 -4.04 -8.49 -26.61
N LYS A 12 -3.38 -9.29 -25.77
CA LYS A 12 -4.00 -10.44 -25.10
C LYS A 12 -5.17 -10.01 -24.23
N GLY A 13 -5.03 -8.94 -23.46
CA GLY A 13 -6.10 -8.38 -22.62
C GLY A 13 -7.31 -7.91 -23.46
N LYS A 14 -7.08 -7.24 -24.59
CA LYS A 14 -8.14 -6.83 -25.54
C LYS A 14 -8.86 -8.05 -26.10
N HIS A 15 -8.10 -9.06 -26.54
CA HIS A 15 -8.67 -10.29 -27.08
C HIS A 15 -9.59 -10.98 -26.08
N ILE A 16 -9.12 -11.16 -24.83
CA ILE A 16 -9.89 -11.78 -23.75
C ILE A 16 -11.18 -10.96 -23.46
N ALA A 17 -11.06 -9.64 -23.27
CA ALA A 17 -12.21 -8.78 -22.99
C ALA A 17 -13.22 -8.75 -24.16
N GLY A 18 -12.74 -8.88 -25.39
CA GLY A 18 -13.56 -8.95 -26.60
C GLY A 18 -14.56 -10.12 -26.62
N GLN A 19 -14.22 -11.21 -25.95
CA GLN A 19 -15.05 -12.42 -25.88
C GLN A 19 -16.12 -12.35 -24.78
N MET A 20 -16.07 -11.36 -23.88
CA MET A 20 -16.94 -11.30 -22.71
C MET A 20 -18.31 -10.68 -23.04
N THR A 21 -19.35 -11.23 -22.44
CA THR A 21 -20.68 -10.65 -22.38
C THR A 21 -20.68 -9.40 -21.50
N LEU A 22 -21.72 -8.59 -21.54
CA LEU A 22 -21.83 -7.39 -20.70
C LEU A 22 -21.78 -7.70 -19.21
N THR A 23 -22.44 -8.77 -18.76
CA THR A 23 -22.44 -9.20 -17.35
C THR A 23 -21.07 -9.69 -16.92
N GLU A 24 -20.38 -10.44 -17.78
CA GLU A 24 -19.01 -10.90 -17.50
C GLU A 24 -18.04 -9.72 -17.40
N LEU A 25 -18.11 -8.75 -18.32
CA LEU A 25 -17.30 -7.52 -18.22
C LEU A 25 -17.49 -6.83 -16.87
N ALA A 26 -18.75 -6.57 -16.48
CA ALA A 26 -19.04 -5.94 -15.19
C ALA A 26 -18.54 -6.75 -13.99
N SER A 27 -18.56 -8.10 -14.08
CA SER A 27 -18.08 -8.99 -13.02
C SER A 27 -16.55 -8.92 -12.81
N GLN A 28 -15.79 -8.55 -13.86
CA GLN A 28 -14.35 -8.38 -13.77
C GLN A 28 -13.90 -7.03 -13.21
N MET A 29 -14.80 -6.05 -13.16
CA MET A 29 -14.49 -4.67 -12.76
C MET A 29 -14.67 -4.41 -11.25
N ARG A 30 -14.77 -5.46 -10.45
CA ARG A 30 -14.86 -5.39 -8.98
C ARG A 30 -13.65 -6.06 -8.36
N ASN A 31 -13.25 -5.61 -7.16
CA ASN A 31 -12.10 -6.19 -6.45
C ASN A 31 -12.21 -7.71 -6.27
N SER A 32 -13.41 -8.27 -6.11
CA SER A 32 -13.68 -9.70 -6.18
C SER A 32 -14.24 -10.06 -7.56
N SER A 33 -13.34 -10.34 -8.50
CA SER A 33 -13.67 -10.73 -9.88
C SER A 33 -14.09 -12.20 -9.93
N LYS A 34 -15.24 -12.48 -10.57
CA LYS A 34 -15.78 -13.85 -10.67
C LYS A 34 -15.03 -14.68 -11.70
N ALA A 35 -15.04 -15.99 -11.54
CA ALA A 35 -14.59 -16.91 -12.58
C ALA A 35 -15.48 -16.80 -13.84
N ILE A 36 -14.86 -17.04 -15.01
CA ILE A 36 -15.57 -17.20 -16.29
C ILE A 36 -15.09 -18.51 -16.91
N GLU A 37 -15.77 -19.60 -16.53
CA GLU A 37 -15.35 -20.96 -16.85
C GLU A 37 -15.19 -21.19 -18.35
N ARG A 38 -16.15 -20.72 -19.19
CA ARG A 38 -16.08 -20.85 -20.64
C ARG A 38 -14.87 -20.19 -21.31
N LEU A 39 -14.20 -19.26 -20.61
CA LEU A 39 -12.96 -18.59 -21.05
C LEU A 39 -11.74 -19.07 -20.26
N ASN A 40 -11.89 -20.05 -19.39
CA ASN A 40 -10.85 -20.56 -18.50
C ASN A 40 -10.21 -19.42 -17.66
N ILE A 41 -11.03 -18.47 -17.20
CA ILE A 41 -10.61 -17.37 -16.34
C ILE A 41 -11.01 -17.73 -14.92
N LYS A 42 -10.01 -17.92 -14.05
CA LYS A 42 -10.23 -18.17 -12.63
C LYS A 42 -10.72 -16.93 -11.91
N GLN A 43 -11.44 -17.13 -10.81
CA GLN A 43 -11.74 -16.07 -9.84
C GLN A 43 -10.45 -15.38 -9.41
N TYR A 44 -10.54 -14.06 -9.08
CA TYR A 44 -9.38 -13.30 -8.60
C TYR A 44 -9.81 -12.19 -7.66
N ASN A 45 -9.07 -12.00 -6.58
CA ASN A 45 -9.25 -10.87 -5.70
C ASN A 45 -8.11 -9.86 -5.89
N TRP A 46 -8.47 -8.63 -6.26
CA TRP A 46 -7.54 -7.54 -6.53
C TRP A 46 -7.03 -6.87 -5.26
N TRP A 47 -7.72 -7.03 -4.14
CA TRP A 47 -7.33 -6.41 -2.89
C TRP A 47 -6.28 -7.22 -2.16
N ASN A 48 -5.05 -6.77 -2.29
CA ASN A 48 -3.90 -7.31 -1.57
C ASN A 48 -3.03 -6.15 -1.13
N GLU A 49 -2.34 -6.31 -0.02
CA GLU A 49 -1.53 -5.25 0.58
C GLU A 49 -0.10 -5.74 0.81
N GLY A 50 0.86 -4.85 0.57
CA GLY A 50 2.28 -5.14 0.69
C GLY A 50 3.08 -3.90 1.06
N LEU A 51 2.56 -3.07 1.99
CA LEU A 51 3.15 -1.78 2.33
C LEU A 51 4.56 -1.91 2.94
N HIS A 52 4.72 -2.82 3.90
CA HIS A 52 6.00 -3.13 4.55
C HIS A 52 6.14 -4.62 4.90
N GLY A 53 5.58 -5.47 4.06
CA GLY A 53 5.45 -6.92 4.15
C GLY A 53 4.13 -7.36 3.57
N VAL A 54 3.97 -8.63 3.22
CA VAL A 54 2.70 -9.18 2.74
C VAL A 54 1.69 -9.17 3.87
N ALA A 55 0.63 -8.38 3.74
CA ALA A 55 -0.29 -8.14 4.82
C ALA A 55 -1.46 -9.14 4.85
N ARG A 56 -1.91 -9.46 6.07
CA ARG A 56 -3.15 -10.20 6.36
C ARG A 56 -3.24 -11.58 5.65
N ALA A 57 -2.10 -12.17 5.40
CA ALA A 57 -1.99 -13.47 4.75
C ALA A 57 -1.12 -14.46 5.55
N GLY A 58 -1.18 -14.38 6.89
CA GLY A 58 -0.36 -15.19 7.81
C GLY A 58 1.08 -14.73 7.88
N VAL A 59 1.99 -15.64 8.24
CA VAL A 59 3.41 -15.34 8.46
C VAL A 59 4.05 -14.73 7.23
N ALA A 60 4.74 -13.59 7.41
CA ALA A 60 5.52 -12.88 6.40
C ALA A 60 6.65 -12.10 7.06
N THR A 61 7.68 -11.76 6.32
CA THR A 61 8.69 -10.80 6.77
C THR A 61 8.04 -9.43 6.95
N VAL A 62 8.18 -8.83 8.13
CA VAL A 62 7.67 -7.49 8.44
C VAL A 62 8.84 -6.53 8.48
N PHE A 63 8.87 -5.61 7.52
CA PHE A 63 9.84 -4.53 7.44
C PHE A 63 9.44 -3.35 8.32
N PRO A 64 10.35 -2.40 8.61
CA PRO A 64 9.99 -1.14 9.23
C PRO A 64 8.90 -0.42 8.43
N GLN A 65 8.15 0.46 9.10
CA GLN A 65 7.16 1.32 8.45
C GLN A 65 7.81 2.15 7.32
N ALA A 66 7.03 2.51 6.30
CA ALA A 66 7.53 3.26 5.14
C ALA A 66 8.25 4.56 5.55
N ILE A 67 7.74 5.27 6.55
CA ILE A 67 8.40 6.49 7.08
C ILE A 67 9.76 6.20 7.70
N CYS A 68 9.95 5.06 8.35
CA CYS A 68 11.24 4.62 8.89
C CYS A 68 12.19 4.19 7.75
N MET A 69 11.67 3.46 6.75
CA MET A 69 12.46 3.15 5.55
C MET A 69 12.93 4.42 4.83
N ALA A 70 12.11 5.48 4.81
CA ALA A 70 12.47 6.76 4.21
C ALA A 70 13.60 7.46 4.96
N ALA A 71 13.68 7.34 6.29
CA ALA A 71 14.74 7.93 7.10
C ALA A 71 16.13 7.38 6.77
N SER A 72 16.23 6.23 6.09
CA SER A 72 17.49 5.68 5.59
C SER A 72 18.08 6.45 4.40
N PHE A 73 17.27 7.18 3.63
CA PHE A 73 17.64 7.80 2.35
C PHE A 73 18.24 6.80 1.32
N ASP A 74 17.98 5.48 1.47
CA ASP A 74 18.58 4.42 0.66
C ASP A 74 17.55 3.75 -0.26
N ALA A 75 17.39 4.31 -1.47
CA ALA A 75 16.48 3.76 -2.48
C ALA A 75 16.80 2.31 -2.87
N THR A 76 18.09 1.93 -2.83
CA THR A 76 18.52 0.56 -3.16
C THR A 76 18.04 -0.43 -2.09
N ALA A 77 18.15 -0.06 -0.81
CA ALA A 77 17.62 -0.88 0.29
C ALA A 77 16.08 -1.00 0.21
N VAL A 78 15.36 0.11 -0.04
CA VAL A 78 13.90 0.09 -0.25
C VAL A 78 13.51 -0.84 -1.41
N LYS A 79 14.24 -0.79 -2.54
CA LYS A 79 14.01 -1.70 -3.68
C LYS A 79 14.22 -3.17 -3.30
N ARG A 80 15.25 -3.48 -2.50
CA ARG A 80 15.47 -4.87 -2.02
C ARG A 80 14.34 -5.34 -1.11
N CYS A 81 13.90 -4.53 -0.14
CA CYS A 81 12.76 -4.86 0.71
C CYS A 81 11.50 -5.12 -0.13
N ALA A 82 11.20 -4.25 -1.09
CA ALA A 82 10.07 -4.42 -1.99
C ALA A 82 10.14 -5.69 -2.86
N ASN A 83 11.35 -6.05 -3.32
CA ASN A 83 11.57 -7.29 -4.06
C ASN A 83 11.32 -8.54 -3.20
N ILE A 84 11.68 -8.51 -1.92
CA ILE A 84 11.38 -9.59 -0.96
C ILE A 84 9.87 -9.68 -0.75
N ILE A 85 9.19 -8.55 -0.52
CA ILE A 85 7.72 -8.51 -0.39
C ILE A 85 7.04 -9.15 -1.61
N ALA A 86 7.50 -8.83 -2.82
CA ALA A 86 6.96 -9.41 -4.05
C ALA A 86 7.25 -10.91 -4.17
N THR A 87 8.41 -11.39 -3.72
CA THR A 87 8.77 -12.80 -3.67
C THR A 87 7.85 -13.57 -2.72
N GLU A 88 7.64 -13.06 -1.52
CA GLU A 88 6.73 -13.66 -0.54
C GLU A 88 5.27 -13.64 -1.01
N ALA A 89 4.85 -12.54 -1.68
CA ALA A 89 3.53 -12.48 -2.30
C ALA A 89 3.34 -13.57 -3.36
N ARG A 90 4.37 -13.82 -4.19
CA ARG A 90 4.37 -14.92 -5.17
C ARG A 90 4.31 -16.30 -4.49
N ALA A 91 5.13 -16.54 -3.47
CA ALA A 91 5.15 -17.78 -2.71
C ALA A 91 3.76 -18.12 -2.19
N LYS A 92 3.10 -17.15 -1.55
CA LYS A 92 1.74 -17.28 -1.01
C LYS A 92 0.68 -17.44 -2.11
N PHE A 93 0.78 -16.68 -3.20
CA PHE A 93 -0.12 -16.79 -4.34
C PHE A 93 -0.02 -18.18 -4.98
N ASN A 94 1.18 -18.65 -5.28
CA ASN A 94 1.39 -19.95 -5.91
C ASN A 94 0.84 -21.09 -5.04
N GLU A 95 1.03 -21.02 -3.72
CA GLU A 95 0.45 -21.99 -2.78
C GLU A 95 -1.07 -21.90 -2.73
N SER A 96 -1.63 -20.70 -2.69
CA SER A 96 -3.09 -20.49 -2.70
C SER A 96 -3.74 -21.01 -3.99
N GLN A 97 -3.05 -20.87 -5.14
CA GLN A 97 -3.56 -21.41 -6.41
C GLN A 97 -3.63 -22.93 -6.43
N LYS A 98 -2.68 -23.64 -5.76
CA LYS A 98 -2.71 -25.10 -5.60
C LYS A 98 -3.88 -25.56 -4.74
N ASN A 99 -4.23 -24.75 -3.74
CA ASN A 99 -5.31 -25.02 -2.80
C ASN A 99 -6.68 -24.44 -3.26
N GLU A 100 -6.76 -23.88 -4.47
CA GLU A 100 -7.95 -23.20 -5.02
C GLU A 100 -8.51 -22.10 -4.12
N ASP A 101 -7.64 -21.42 -3.33
CA ASP A 101 -7.99 -20.31 -2.47
C ASP A 101 -7.78 -18.98 -3.21
N PHE A 102 -8.87 -18.39 -3.68
CA PHE A 102 -8.91 -17.08 -4.37
C PHE A 102 -9.46 -15.96 -3.48
N SER A 103 -9.39 -16.11 -2.18
CA SER A 103 -9.90 -15.15 -1.23
C SER A 103 -9.09 -13.85 -1.21
N ILE A 104 -9.56 -12.87 -0.47
CA ILE A 104 -8.88 -11.59 -0.25
C ILE A 104 -7.48 -11.81 0.34
N TYR A 105 -6.52 -10.99 -0.04
CA TYR A 105 -5.10 -11.04 0.35
C TYR A 105 -4.32 -12.26 -0.18
N LYS A 106 -4.84 -12.97 -1.17
CA LYS A 106 -4.20 -14.13 -1.81
C LYS A 106 -3.75 -13.87 -3.24
N GLY A 107 -3.82 -12.62 -3.71
CA GLY A 107 -3.45 -12.23 -5.06
C GLY A 107 -2.09 -11.54 -5.15
N LEU A 108 -1.79 -11.02 -6.34
CA LEU A 108 -0.50 -10.41 -6.70
C LEU A 108 -0.60 -8.90 -7.00
N THR A 109 -1.77 -8.30 -6.83
CA THR A 109 -1.98 -6.87 -7.04
C THR A 109 -1.88 -6.16 -5.69
N LEU A 110 -0.67 -5.74 -5.32
CA LEU A 110 -0.38 -5.10 -4.04
C LEU A 110 -0.75 -3.62 -4.11
N TRP A 111 -1.69 -3.18 -3.27
CA TRP A 111 -2.14 -1.78 -3.25
C TRP A 111 -1.19 -0.92 -2.40
N SER A 112 0.03 -0.85 -2.87
CA SER A 112 1.17 -0.10 -2.33
C SER A 112 2.14 0.28 -3.46
N PRO A 113 2.95 1.34 -3.29
CA PRO A 113 3.20 2.15 -2.09
C PRO A 113 2.18 3.26 -1.86
N ASN A 114 2.14 3.80 -0.64
CA ASN A 114 1.50 5.07 -0.35
C ASN A 114 2.51 6.21 -0.57
N ILE A 115 2.33 6.97 -1.64
CA ILE A 115 3.20 8.08 -2.05
C ILE A 115 2.55 9.45 -1.84
N ASN A 116 1.58 9.53 -0.91
CA ASN A 116 1.03 10.81 -0.48
C ASN A 116 2.05 11.59 0.36
N ILE A 117 1.95 12.91 0.32
CA ILE A 117 2.82 13.80 1.08
C ILE A 117 2.33 13.93 2.53
N PHE A 118 3.19 13.63 3.49
CA PHE A 118 2.91 13.71 4.92
C PHE A 118 3.06 15.16 5.41
N ARG A 119 2.00 15.95 5.37
CA ARG A 119 2.01 17.39 5.66
C ARG A 119 1.75 17.74 7.11
N ASP A 120 0.95 16.95 7.80
CA ASP A 120 0.49 17.23 9.15
C ASP A 120 0.69 16.01 10.02
N PRO A 121 1.45 16.09 11.14
CA PRO A 121 1.73 14.96 12.01
C PRO A 121 0.48 14.37 12.67
N ARG A 122 -0.65 15.07 12.64
CA ARG A 122 -1.93 14.57 13.12
C ARG A 122 -2.63 13.63 12.13
N TRP A 123 -2.13 13.53 10.90
CA TRP A 123 -2.72 12.60 9.95
C TRP A 123 -2.38 11.16 10.30
N GLY A 124 -3.41 10.36 10.64
CA GLY A 124 -3.27 9.00 11.16
C GLY A 124 -2.62 7.97 10.23
N ARG A 125 -2.37 8.31 8.94
CA ARG A 125 -1.71 7.44 7.95
C ARG A 125 -0.33 7.94 7.53
N GLY A 126 0.24 8.90 8.25
CA GLY A 126 1.56 9.47 7.94
C GLY A 126 2.67 8.42 7.92
N HIS A 127 2.63 7.44 8.83
CA HIS A 127 3.61 6.36 8.91
C HIS A 127 3.65 5.45 7.67
N GLU A 128 2.57 5.40 6.88
CA GLU A 128 2.50 4.66 5.62
C GLU A 128 3.28 5.32 4.48
N THR A 129 3.76 6.54 4.64
CA THR A 129 4.35 7.38 3.58
C THR A 129 5.86 7.51 3.72
N TYR A 130 6.49 8.07 2.68
CA TYR A 130 7.92 8.38 2.68
C TYR A 130 8.25 9.79 3.18
N GLY A 131 7.29 10.49 3.81
CA GLY A 131 7.48 11.78 4.43
C GLY A 131 6.90 12.95 3.65
N GLU A 132 7.42 14.14 3.92
CA GLU A 132 6.88 15.41 3.42
C GLU A 132 7.53 15.92 2.12
N ASP A 133 8.72 15.41 1.79
CA ASP A 133 9.46 15.87 0.62
C ASP A 133 9.01 15.15 -0.67
N PRO A 134 8.55 15.90 -1.70
CA PRO A 134 8.06 15.29 -2.96
C PRO A 134 9.16 14.59 -3.76
N TYR A 135 10.41 15.07 -3.68
CA TYR A 135 11.52 14.47 -4.41
C TYR A 135 11.94 13.14 -3.79
N LEU A 136 12.16 13.11 -2.47
CA LEU A 136 12.48 11.88 -1.75
C LEU A 136 11.37 10.84 -1.93
N THR A 137 10.10 11.25 -1.79
CA THR A 137 8.93 10.38 -2.02
C THR A 137 8.92 9.83 -3.44
N SER A 138 9.30 10.64 -4.44
CA SER A 138 9.39 10.18 -5.83
C SER A 138 10.47 9.11 -6.01
N ILE A 139 11.65 9.31 -5.44
CA ILE A 139 12.79 8.37 -5.57
C ILE A 139 12.48 7.04 -4.87
N LEU A 140 12.03 7.10 -3.61
CA LEU A 140 11.76 5.91 -2.83
C LEU A 140 10.51 5.17 -3.32
N GLY A 141 9.47 5.91 -3.72
CA GLY A 141 8.27 5.33 -4.33
C GLY A 141 8.56 4.61 -5.64
N CYS A 142 9.40 5.17 -6.51
CA CYS A 142 9.86 4.50 -7.73
C CYS A 142 10.66 3.23 -7.40
N ALA A 143 11.60 3.30 -6.47
CA ALA A 143 12.41 2.15 -6.06
C ALA A 143 11.54 1.01 -5.50
N PHE A 144 10.54 1.34 -4.69
CA PHE A 144 9.58 0.38 -4.18
C PHE A 144 8.75 -0.27 -5.30
N ILE A 145 8.21 0.52 -6.22
CA ILE A 145 7.43 0.02 -7.38
C ILE A 145 8.27 -0.92 -8.22
N GLU A 146 9.51 -0.53 -8.54
CA GLU A 146 10.44 -1.37 -9.30
C GLU A 146 10.74 -2.70 -8.58
N GLY A 147 10.95 -2.67 -7.27
CA GLY A 147 11.15 -3.87 -6.46
C GLY A 147 9.95 -4.81 -6.48
N ILE A 148 8.74 -4.27 -6.31
CA ILE A 148 7.49 -5.05 -6.40
C ILE A 148 7.29 -5.66 -7.78
N GLN A 149 7.50 -4.88 -8.84
CA GLN A 149 7.22 -5.35 -10.20
C GLN A 149 8.29 -6.30 -10.75
N GLY A 150 9.49 -6.29 -10.16
CA GLY A 150 10.60 -7.15 -10.57
C GLY A 150 11.22 -6.71 -11.89
N ASP A 151 12.23 -7.43 -12.32
CA ASP A 151 13.10 -7.09 -13.46
C ASP A 151 13.02 -8.07 -14.66
N ASP A 152 12.13 -9.06 -14.59
CA ASP A 152 11.90 -9.95 -15.74
C ASP A 152 11.38 -9.17 -16.95
N GLU A 153 11.89 -9.52 -18.15
CA GLU A 153 11.58 -8.79 -19.37
C GLU A 153 10.14 -8.98 -19.85
N LYS A 154 9.52 -10.11 -19.53
CA LYS A 154 8.19 -10.48 -20.02
C LYS A 154 7.11 -10.37 -18.94
N TYR A 155 7.41 -10.74 -17.70
CA TYR A 155 6.41 -10.84 -16.64
C TYR A 155 6.71 -9.91 -15.47
N MET A 156 5.67 -9.47 -14.78
CA MET A 156 5.78 -8.82 -13.48
C MET A 156 5.78 -9.86 -12.35
N LYS A 157 6.64 -9.65 -11.34
CA LYS A 157 6.64 -10.48 -10.13
C LYS A 157 5.36 -10.27 -9.32
N ALA A 158 5.01 -9.02 -9.05
CA ALA A 158 3.72 -8.59 -8.53
C ALA A 158 3.36 -7.23 -9.15
N SER A 159 2.13 -6.78 -9.00
CA SER A 159 1.67 -5.48 -9.50
C SER A 159 1.67 -4.48 -8.36
N ALA A 160 2.41 -3.39 -8.50
CA ALA A 160 2.34 -2.25 -7.58
C ALA A 160 1.17 -1.32 -7.92
N CYS A 161 0.63 -0.65 -6.91
CA CYS A 161 -0.44 0.32 -7.07
C CYS A 161 -0.15 1.58 -6.25
N ALA A 162 0.25 2.66 -6.91
CA ALA A 162 0.54 3.93 -6.26
C ALA A 162 -0.75 4.57 -5.72
N LYS A 163 -0.73 4.95 -4.45
CA LYS A 163 -1.92 5.48 -3.78
C LYS A 163 -1.61 6.67 -2.88
N HIS A 164 -2.59 7.51 -2.61
CA HIS A 164 -3.94 7.63 -3.13
C HIS A 164 -3.99 8.88 -4.03
N PHE A 165 -4.30 8.72 -5.28
CA PHE A 165 -4.30 9.80 -6.26
C PHE A 165 -5.61 10.60 -6.18
N CYS A 166 -5.59 11.89 -5.81
CA CYS A 166 -4.45 12.68 -5.40
C CYS A 166 -4.82 13.63 -4.27
N VAL A 167 -3.80 14.35 -3.74
CA VAL A 167 -3.94 15.35 -2.65
C VAL A 167 -4.64 14.76 -1.43
N HIS A 168 -4.27 13.55 -1.03
CA HIS A 168 -4.86 12.79 0.07
C HIS A 168 -3.97 12.84 1.31
N SER A 169 -4.17 13.82 2.15
CA SER A 169 -3.59 13.99 3.48
C SER A 169 -4.36 15.03 4.30
N GLY A 170 -5.66 15.11 4.04
CA GLY A 170 -6.58 15.98 4.75
C GLY A 170 -6.99 15.44 6.12
N PRO A 171 -7.86 16.16 6.86
CA PRO A 171 -8.34 15.72 8.15
C PRO A 171 -9.01 14.34 8.07
N GLU A 172 -8.57 13.40 8.90
CA GLU A 172 -9.03 12.00 8.85
C GLU A 172 -10.55 11.86 9.04
N GLY A 173 -11.14 12.64 9.95
CA GLY A 173 -12.58 12.64 10.19
C GLY A 173 -13.42 13.15 9.00
N LEU A 174 -12.80 13.84 8.04
CA LEU A 174 -13.46 14.37 6.85
C LEU A 174 -13.05 13.63 5.56
N ARG A 175 -12.29 12.57 5.64
CA ARG A 175 -11.71 11.82 4.51
C ARG A 175 -12.68 11.58 3.35
N HIS A 176 -13.94 11.27 3.65
CA HIS A 176 -14.99 10.97 2.66
C HIS A 176 -15.72 12.20 2.10
N THR A 177 -15.55 13.38 2.69
CA THR A 177 -16.27 14.62 2.30
C THR A 177 -15.33 15.76 1.95
N PHE A 178 -14.05 15.62 2.27
CA PHE A 178 -13.06 16.67 2.13
C PHE A 178 -12.89 17.08 0.67
N ASN A 179 -12.93 18.39 0.42
CA ASN A 179 -12.52 18.97 -0.85
C ASN A 179 -11.17 19.67 -0.65
N ALA A 180 -10.11 19.08 -1.15
CA ALA A 180 -8.78 19.66 -1.09
C ALA A 180 -8.71 20.84 -2.06
N GLU A 181 -8.80 22.06 -1.54
CA GLU A 181 -8.59 23.27 -2.32
C GLU A 181 -7.07 23.55 -2.37
N VAL A 182 -6.50 23.41 -3.54
CA VAL A 182 -5.06 23.48 -3.76
C VAL A 182 -4.75 24.42 -4.91
N SER A 183 -3.72 25.27 -4.73
CA SER A 183 -3.23 26.13 -5.81
C SER A 183 -2.64 25.30 -6.94
N LYS A 184 -2.59 25.85 -8.17
CA LYS A 184 -1.93 25.18 -9.29
C LYS A 184 -0.46 24.88 -8.97
N LYS A 185 0.22 25.82 -8.29
CA LYS A 185 1.63 25.67 -7.90
C LYS A 185 1.80 24.47 -6.96
N ASP A 186 1.07 24.44 -5.84
CA ASP A 186 1.20 23.36 -4.86
C ASP A 186 0.78 22.01 -5.44
N PHE A 187 -0.22 21.99 -6.31
CA PHE A 187 -0.64 20.77 -7.01
C PHE A 187 0.53 20.17 -7.79
N TYR A 188 1.19 20.95 -8.65
CA TYR A 188 2.26 20.47 -9.53
C TYR A 188 3.63 20.37 -8.85
N GLU A 189 3.91 21.13 -7.80
CA GLU A 189 5.22 21.14 -7.15
C GLU A 189 5.28 20.21 -5.90
N THR A 190 4.13 19.93 -5.27
CA THR A 190 4.09 19.17 -4.01
C THR A 190 3.34 17.85 -4.13
N TYR A 191 2.08 17.86 -4.65
CA TYR A 191 1.20 16.71 -4.49
C TYR A 191 1.29 15.65 -5.56
N ILE A 192 1.60 16.02 -6.80
CA ILE A 192 1.60 15.06 -7.90
C ILE A 192 2.97 14.63 -8.42
N PRO A 193 4.12 15.22 -8.06
CA PRO A 193 5.42 14.81 -8.59
C PRO A 193 5.74 13.33 -8.38
N ALA A 194 5.41 12.78 -7.20
CA ALA A 194 5.64 11.37 -6.90
C ALA A 194 4.79 10.44 -7.79
N PHE A 195 3.53 10.82 -8.08
CA PHE A 195 2.67 10.06 -9.00
C PHE A 195 3.16 10.16 -10.45
N GLU A 196 3.59 11.34 -10.88
CA GLU A 196 4.18 11.51 -12.21
C GLU A 196 5.45 10.66 -12.38
N ALA A 197 6.32 10.66 -11.37
CA ALA A 197 7.52 9.81 -11.34
C ALA A 197 7.16 8.31 -11.37
N ALA A 198 6.19 7.88 -10.56
CA ALA A 198 5.70 6.50 -10.54
C ALA A 198 5.21 6.04 -11.92
N VAL A 199 4.49 6.89 -12.66
CA VAL A 199 3.99 6.59 -14.00
C VAL A 199 5.10 6.66 -15.04
N LYS A 200 5.85 7.76 -15.10
CA LYS A 200 6.82 8.01 -16.19
C LYS A 200 8.13 7.25 -16.03
N LYS A 201 8.63 7.11 -14.77
CA LYS A 201 9.92 6.46 -14.50
C LYS A 201 9.74 4.99 -14.13
N ALA A 202 9.00 4.70 -13.06
CA ALA A 202 8.83 3.33 -12.56
C ALA A 202 7.79 2.50 -13.32
N LYS A 203 7.04 3.09 -14.26
CA LYS A 203 6.00 2.39 -15.05
C LYS A 203 5.04 1.60 -14.17
N VAL A 204 4.52 2.25 -13.13
CA VAL A 204 3.60 1.63 -12.17
C VAL A 204 2.40 1.00 -12.87
N SER A 205 2.07 -0.22 -12.50
CA SER A 205 0.99 -1.00 -13.12
C SER A 205 -0.41 -0.65 -12.64
N GLY A 206 -0.54 -0.03 -11.46
CA GLY A 206 -1.81 0.41 -10.88
C GLY A 206 -1.71 1.79 -10.24
N VAL A 207 -2.83 2.52 -10.23
CA VAL A 207 -3.00 3.77 -9.47
C VAL A 207 -4.36 3.72 -8.78
N MET A 208 -4.40 4.06 -7.50
CA MET A 208 -5.65 4.11 -6.72
C MET A 208 -6.09 5.54 -6.49
N GLY A 209 -7.36 5.83 -6.86
CA GLY A 209 -7.99 7.12 -6.62
C GLY A 209 -8.36 7.31 -5.16
N ALA A 210 -8.09 8.50 -4.65
CA ALA A 210 -8.39 8.88 -3.27
C ALA A 210 -9.90 9.05 -3.00
N TYR A 211 -10.26 9.01 -1.70
CA TYR A 211 -11.62 9.30 -1.25
C TYR A 211 -12.08 10.73 -1.52
N ASN A 212 -11.18 11.70 -1.33
CA ASN A 212 -11.49 13.13 -1.33
C ASN A 212 -11.79 13.69 -2.74
N MET A 213 -12.28 14.90 -2.74
CA MET A 213 -12.27 15.78 -3.93
C MET A 213 -11.00 16.63 -3.96
N VAL A 214 -10.64 17.08 -5.16
CA VAL A 214 -9.59 18.07 -5.39
C VAL A 214 -10.17 19.18 -6.26
N ASN A 215 -10.21 20.41 -5.75
CA ASN A 215 -10.80 21.57 -6.43
C ASN A 215 -12.18 21.26 -7.02
N GLY A 216 -13.01 20.56 -6.26
CA GLY A 216 -14.35 20.15 -6.65
C GLY A 216 -14.43 18.89 -7.53
N GLU A 217 -13.33 18.29 -7.96
CA GLU A 217 -13.32 17.05 -8.75
C GLU A 217 -13.21 15.82 -7.85
N SER A 218 -14.10 14.84 -8.01
CA SER A 218 -14.00 13.56 -7.28
C SER A 218 -12.87 12.71 -7.86
N CYS A 219 -11.88 12.34 -7.07
CA CYS A 219 -10.69 11.63 -7.56
C CYS A 219 -11.01 10.33 -8.31
N CYS A 220 -12.08 9.61 -7.92
CA CYS A 220 -12.50 8.37 -8.57
C CYS A 220 -13.43 8.57 -9.79
N ALA A 221 -13.83 9.80 -10.14
CA ALA A 221 -14.79 10.06 -11.21
C ALA A 221 -14.49 11.35 -12.01
N SER A 222 -13.25 11.81 -12.01
CA SER A 222 -12.81 12.99 -12.75
C SER A 222 -12.07 12.61 -14.04
N ASP A 223 -12.62 13.00 -15.19
CA ASP A 223 -11.95 12.86 -16.48
C ASP A 223 -10.69 13.73 -16.57
N LYS A 224 -10.67 14.87 -15.85
CA LYS A 224 -9.50 15.76 -15.81
C LYS A 224 -8.30 15.08 -15.15
N LEU A 225 -8.53 14.40 -14.02
CA LEU A 225 -7.48 13.74 -13.28
C LEU A 225 -7.07 12.41 -13.91
N ILE A 226 -8.04 11.57 -14.31
CA ILE A 226 -7.76 10.22 -14.77
C ILE A 226 -7.43 10.19 -16.28
N ASP A 227 -8.34 10.68 -17.14
CA ASP A 227 -8.14 10.55 -18.58
C ASP A 227 -7.14 11.60 -19.12
N LYS A 228 -7.32 12.89 -18.75
CA LYS A 228 -6.48 13.96 -19.30
C LYS A 228 -5.09 13.96 -18.71
N LEU A 229 -4.96 14.06 -17.39
CA LEU A 229 -3.65 14.18 -16.71
C LEU A 229 -2.93 12.82 -16.69
N LEU A 230 -3.52 11.81 -16.01
CA LEU A 230 -2.83 10.55 -15.77
C LEU A 230 -2.58 9.79 -17.07
N ARG A 231 -3.63 9.59 -17.91
CA ARG A 231 -3.51 8.76 -19.13
C ARG A 231 -2.94 9.48 -20.33
N LYS A 232 -3.47 10.68 -20.67
CA LYS A 232 -3.04 11.37 -21.90
C LYS A 232 -1.73 12.14 -21.74
N GLU A 233 -1.59 12.88 -20.63
CA GLU A 233 -0.41 13.71 -20.42
C GLU A 233 0.78 12.88 -19.92
N TRP A 234 0.57 11.95 -18.98
CA TRP A 234 1.67 11.13 -18.43
C TRP A 234 1.84 9.78 -19.13
N GLY A 235 0.89 9.34 -19.94
CA GLY A 235 0.94 8.07 -20.66
C GLY A 235 0.68 6.85 -19.78
N PHE A 236 -0.14 6.96 -18.74
CA PHE A 236 -0.48 5.84 -17.87
C PHE A 236 -1.33 4.78 -18.59
N ASP A 237 -0.78 3.60 -18.75
CA ASP A 237 -1.40 2.47 -19.43
C ASP A 237 -1.93 1.36 -18.49
N GLY A 238 -1.60 1.45 -17.19
CA GLY A 238 -2.05 0.51 -16.17
C GLY A 238 -3.54 0.62 -15.81
N TYR A 239 -3.96 -0.09 -14.76
CA TYR A 239 -5.31 0.00 -14.24
C TYR A 239 -5.46 1.11 -13.19
N TYR A 240 -6.64 1.74 -13.20
CA TYR A 240 -7.04 2.69 -12.16
C TYR A 240 -8.12 2.06 -11.29
N VAL A 241 -7.90 2.03 -9.97
CA VAL A 241 -8.84 1.46 -9.00
C VAL A 241 -9.37 2.55 -8.07
N SER A 242 -10.63 2.47 -7.67
CA SER A 242 -11.14 3.32 -6.59
C SER A 242 -10.65 2.83 -5.23
N ASP A 243 -10.44 3.74 -4.29
CA ASP A 243 -10.36 3.34 -2.88
C ASP A 243 -11.67 2.68 -2.44
N CYS A 244 -11.63 1.95 -1.31
CA CYS A 244 -12.75 1.10 -0.88
C CYS A 244 -14.02 1.93 -0.63
N SER A 245 -15.06 1.63 -1.40
CA SER A 245 -16.35 2.36 -1.39
C SER A 245 -16.29 3.83 -1.86
N ALA A 246 -15.16 4.31 -2.41
CA ALA A 246 -15.03 5.71 -2.84
C ALA A 246 -15.98 6.10 -3.97
N ILE A 247 -16.51 5.16 -4.77
CA ILE A 247 -17.56 5.47 -5.75
C ILE A 247 -18.90 5.76 -5.05
N LEU A 248 -19.18 5.18 -3.88
CA LEU A 248 -20.32 5.59 -3.06
C LEU A 248 -20.19 7.05 -2.58
N ASP A 249 -18.97 7.50 -2.30
CA ASP A 249 -18.74 8.90 -1.91
C ASP A 249 -19.06 9.86 -3.05
N VAL A 250 -18.77 9.52 -4.31
CA VAL A 250 -19.18 10.32 -5.48
C VAL A 250 -20.70 10.58 -5.48
N ILE A 251 -21.48 9.61 -5.03
CA ILE A 251 -22.94 9.66 -5.00
C ILE A 251 -23.43 10.38 -3.74
N TYR A 252 -23.08 9.88 -2.55
CA TYR A 252 -23.72 10.26 -1.30
C TYR A 252 -22.98 11.38 -0.53
N LYS A 253 -21.67 11.51 -0.72
CA LYS A 253 -20.83 12.48 0.00
C LYS A 253 -20.48 13.69 -0.87
N HIS A 254 -19.98 13.44 -2.09
CA HIS A 254 -19.65 14.51 -3.05
C HIS A 254 -20.88 15.03 -3.81
N LYS A 255 -21.99 14.30 -3.76
CA LYS A 255 -23.29 14.68 -4.37
C LYS A 255 -23.19 15.03 -5.86
N LYS A 256 -22.31 14.34 -6.60
CA LYS A 256 -22.19 14.53 -8.06
C LYS A 256 -23.39 13.99 -8.82
N THR A 257 -24.07 13.03 -8.23
CA THR A 257 -25.36 12.48 -8.69
C THR A 257 -26.05 11.82 -7.50
N LEU A 258 -27.36 11.67 -7.55
CA LEU A 258 -28.13 10.88 -6.57
C LEU A 258 -28.52 9.49 -7.11
N ASN A 259 -28.18 9.21 -8.37
CA ASN A 259 -28.48 7.94 -9.02
C ASN A 259 -27.25 7.03 -9.01
N PRO A 260 -27.28 5.88 -8.30
CA PRO A 260 -26.12 4.98 -8.21
C PRO A 260 -25.65 4.42 -9.56
N ALA A 261 -26.56 4.10 -10.49
CA ALA A 261 -26.18 3.65 -11.83
C ALA A 261 -25.47 4.76 -12.63
N LYS A 262 -25.88 6.02 -12.46
CA LYS A 262 -25.19 7.16 -13.05
C LYS A 262 -23.82 7.39 -12.39
N GLY A 263 -23.71 7.20 -11.07
CA GLY A 263 -22.43 7.26 -10.34
C GLY A 263 -21.43 6.21 -10.84
N ALA A 264 -21.85 4.96 -11.02
CA ALA A 264 -21.03 3.93 -11.65
C ALA A 264 -20.56 4.35 -13.06
N ALA A 265 -21.48 4.88 -13.87
CA ALA A 265 -21.17 5.36 -15.22
C ALA A 265 -20.17 6.53 -15.21
N MET A 266 -20.32 7.49 -14.30
CA MET A 266 -19.38 8.62 -14.17
C MET A 266 -17.96 8.12 -13.91
N ALA A 267 -17.78 7.18 -12.98
CA ALA A 267 -16.47 6.64 -12.65
C ALA A 267 -15.85 5.87 -13.83
N VAL A 268 -16.57 4.93 -14.45
CA VAL A 268 -16.04 4.16 -15.59
C VAL A 268 -15.75 5.03 -16.81
N ASN A 269 -16.60 6.02 -17.11
CA ASN A 269 -16.41 6.95 -18.22
C ASN A 269 -15.19 7.87 -17.99
N ALA A 270 -14.89 8.22 -16.74
CA ALA A 270 -13.69 8.96 -16.38
C ALA A 270 -12.40 8.10 -16.48
N GLY A 271 -12.52 6.77 -16.55
CA GLY A 271 -11.39 5.86 -16.69
C GLY A 271 -11.02 5.09 -15.42
N CYS A 272 -11.91 5.04 -14.42
CA CYS A 272 -11.78 4.15 -13.26
C CYS A 272 -12.14 2.72 -13.71
N ASP A 273 -11.14 1.85 -13.78
CA ASP A 273 -11.29 0.50 -14.38
C ASP A 273 -11.82 -0.53 -13.38
N LEU A 274 -11.49 -0.35 -12.11
CA LEU A 274 -11.77 -1.31 -11.03
C LEU A 274 -12.38 -0.61 -9.83
N GLU A 275 -13.39 -1.21 -9.24
CA GLU A 275 -13.98 -0.76 -7.99
C GLU A 275 -13.61 -1.65 -6.82
N CYS A 276 -13.13 -1.06 -5.72
CA CYS A 276 -13.19 -1.68 -4.41
C CYS A 276 -14.56 -1.35 -3.78
N GLY A 277 -15.56 -2.16 -4.05
CA GLY A 277 -16.93 -1.87 -3.60
C GLY A 277 -18.01 -2.64 -4.35
N VAL A 278 -19.23 -2.07 -4.36
CA VAL A 278 -20.43 -2.75 -4.87
C VAL A 278 -21.15 -2.00 -5.99
N VAL A 279 -20.80 -0.74 -6.27
CA VAL A 279 -21.56 0.12 -7.19
C VAL A 279 -21.43 -0.36 -8.64
N TYR A 280 -20.30 -0.93 -9.02
CA TYR A 280 -20.08 -1.47 -10.37
C TYR A 280 -20.92 -2.71 -10.70
N SER A 281 -21.60 -3.30 -9.71
CA SER A 281 -22.68 -4.26 -10.00
C SER A 281 -23.83 -3.67 -10.82
N LEU A 282 -23.98 -2.34 -10.81
CA LEU A 282 -24.99 -1.59 -11.55
C LEU A 282 -24.56 -1.24 -12.98
N LEU A 283 -23.32 -1.52 -13.40
CA LEU A 283 -22.85 -1.19 -14.77
C LEU A 283 -23.72 -1.77 -15.89
N PRO A 284 -24.26 -3.00 -15.81
CA PRO A 284 -25.19 -3.50 -16.82
C PRO A 284 -26.46 -2.64 -16.92
N VAL A 285 -26.96 -2.15 -15.78
CA VAL A 285 -28.10 -1.21 -15.72
C VAL A 285 -27.70 0.14 -16.31
N SER A 286 -26.50 0.63 -15.98
CA SER A 286 -25.98 1.90 -16.51
C SER A 286 -25.88 1.89 -18.04
N VAL A 287 -25.47 0.77 -18.63
CA VAL A 287 -25.44 0.57 -20.10
C VAL A 287 -26.86 0.57 -20.66
N LYS A 288 -27.80 -0.16 -20.04
CA LYS A 288 -29.20 -0.22 -20.48
C LYS A 288 -29.89 1.17 -20.45
N LEU A 289 -29.50 2.00 -19.46
CA LEU A 289 -30.04 3.37 -19.34
C LEU A 289 -29.29 4.40 -20.19
N GLY A 290 -28.27 4.01 -20.95
CA GLY A 290 -27.50 4.90 -21.82
C GLY A 290 -26.54 5.84 -21.07
N TYR A 291 -26.23 5.60 -19.79
CA TYR A 291 -25.28 6.40 -19.03
C TYR A 291 -23.83 6.08 -19.38
N THR A 292 -23.56 4.86 -19.84
CA THR A 292 -22.29 4.38 -20.39
C THR A 292 -22.57 3.36 -21.50
N ASN A 293 -21.54 2.75 -22.06
CA ASN A 293 -21.69 1.76 -23.14
C ASN A 293 -20.77 0.55 -22.93
N LYS A 294 -21.02 -0.53 -23.68
CA LYS A 294 -20.24 -1.78 -23.57
C LYS A 294 -18.75 -1.58 -23.91
N GLU A 295 -18.44 -0.66 -24.82
CA GLU A 295 -17.05 -0.41 -25.23
C GLU A 295 -16.21 0.25 -24.11
N ALA A 296 -16.83 1.12 -23.29
CA ALA A 296 -16.18 1.67 -22.10
C ALA A 296 -15.80 0.54 -21.11
N LEU A 297 -16.71 -0.40 -20.85
CA LEU A 297 -16.43 -1.56 -19.99
C LEU A 297 -15.35 -2.46 -20.59
N LYS A 298 -15.42 -2.74 -21.91
CA LYS A 298 -14.39 -3.49 -22.61
C LYS A 298 -13.00 -2.85 -22.46
N LYS A 299 -12.91 -1.53 -22.63
CA LYS A 299 -11.66 -0.79 -22.49
C LYS A 299 -11.05 -0.97 -21.10
N SER A 300 -11.87 -0.86 -20.05
CA SER A 300 -11.44 -1.08 -18.66
C SER A 300 -11.01 -2.54 -18.41
N VAL A 301 -11.84 -3.51 -18.80
CA VAL A 301 -11.52 -4.93 -18.62
C VAL A 301 -10.28 -5.33 -19.44
N SER A 302 -10.06 -4.73 -20.62
CA SER A 302 -8.85 -4.99 -21.40
C SER A 302 -7.57 -4.65 -20.62
N ARG A 303 -7.57 -3.55 -19.86
CA ARG A 303 -6.44 -3.18 -18.98
C ARG A 303 -6.30 -4.15 -17.82
N LEU A 304 -7.39 -4.53 -17.18
CA LEU A 304 -7.37 -5.51 -16.09
C LEU A 304 -6.84 -6.86 -16.56
N MET A 305 -7.27 -7.34 -17.71
CA MET A 305 -6.78 -8.60 -18.28
C MET A 305 -5.32 -8.49 -18.75
N ALA A 306 -4.87 -7.32 -19.23
CA ALA A 306 -3.46 -7.08 -19.55
C ALA A 306 -2.57 -7.22 -18.30
N ILE A 307 -2.96 -6.67 -17.17
CA ILE A 307 -2.24 -6.84 -15.89
C ILE A 307 -2.21 -8.31 -15.46
N ARG A 308 -3.34 -9.02 -15.50
CA ARG A 308 -3.38 -10.44 -15.17
C ARG A 308 -2.50 -11.27 -16.12
N SER A 309 -2.42 -10.89 -17.39
CA SER A 309 -1.52 -11.50 -18.36
C SER A 309 -0.05 -11.20 -18.03
N ALA A 310 0.28 -9.95 -17.72
CA ALA A 310 1.64 -9.56 -17.33
C ALA A 310 2.09 -10.22 -16.01
N LEU A 311 1.14 -10.57 -15.15
CA LEU A 311 1.40 -11.39 -13.95
C LEU A 311 1.54 -12.88 -14.26
N GLY A 312 1.50 -13.31 -15.53
CA GLY A 312 1.65 -14.72 -15.92
C GLY A 312 0.43 -15.62 -15.60
N MET A 313 -0.73 -15.04 -15.24
CA MET A 313 -1.89 -15.83 -14.79
C MET A 313 -2.54 -16.68 -15.88
N PHE A 314 -2.17 -16.47 -17.14
CA PHE A 314 -2.67 -17.18 -18.30
C PHE A 314 -1.57 -18.00 -19.01
N ASP A 315 -0.38 -18.07 -18.43
CA ASP A 315 0.80 -18.66 -19.03
C ASP A 315 1.46 -19.65 -18.07
N LYS A 316 1.86 -20.81 -18.57
CA LYS A 316 2.52 -21.84 -17.76
C LYS A 316 4.02 -21.60 -17.62
N ASP A 317 4.60 -20.82 -18.52
CA ASP A 317 6.05 -20.55 -18.64
C ASP A 317 6.50 -19.29 -17.87
N CYS A 318 5.66 -18.76 -16.99
CA CYS A 318 6.05 -17.63 -16.16
C CYS A 318 7.11 -18.09 -15.14
N PRO A 319 8.33 -17.49 -15.13
CA PRO A 319 9.43 -17.93 -14.27
C PRO A 319 9.10 -17.81 -12.78
N TYR A 320 8.21 -16.91 -12.42
CA TYR A 320 7.78 -16.72 -11.04
C TYR A 320 6.84 -17.83 -10.52
N ASN A 321 6.42 -18.79 -11.38
CA ASN A 321 5.65 -19.96 -10.95
C ASN A 321 6.51 -20.94 -10.14
N GLU A 322 7.85 -20.87 -10.26
CA GLU A 322 8.79 -21.73 -9.51
C GLU A 322 8.98 -21.26 -8.05
N ILE A 323 8.60 -20.02 -7.71
CA ILE A 323 8.67 -19.52 -6.34
C ILE A 323 7.69 -20.31 -5.47
N SER A 324 8.19 -20.88 -4.37
CA SER A 324 7.43 -21.77 -3.49
C SER A 324 7.23 -21.18 -2.09
N ILE A 325 6.40 -21.82 -1.27
CA ILE A 325 6.15 -21.33 0.10
C ILE A 325 7.42 -21.38 0.98
N SER A 326 8.45 -22.14 0.62
CA SER A 326 9.73 -22.12 1.30
C SER A 326 10.52 -20.81 1.12
N ASP A 327 10.13 -20.01 0.12
CA ASP A 327 10.73 -18.69 -0.12
C ASP A 327 10.02 -17.55 0.68
N ASN A 328 9.12 -17.92 1.60
CA ASN A 328 8.43 -16.99 2.48
C ASN A 328 9.10 -16.92 3.85
N ALA A 329 9.34 -15.73 4.36
CA ALA A 329 9.89 -15.44 5.69
C ALA A 329 11.19 -16.23 5.97
N THR A 330 12.13 -16.20 5.02
CA THR A 330 13.42 -16.87 5.17
C THR A 330 14.36 -16.10 6.11
N PRO A 331 15.38 -16.74 6.68
CA PRO A 331 16.38 -16.04 7.52
C PRO A 331 17.06 -14.87 6.80
N GLU A 332 17.27 -14.97 5.48
CA GLU A 332 17.83 -13.90 4.67
C GLU A 332 16.88 -12.72 4.57
N HIS A 333 15.58 -12.97 4.44
CA HIS A 333 14.54 -11.93 4.43
C HIS A 333 14.48 -11.21 5.78
N GLU A 334 14.51 -11.95 6.88
CA GLU A 334 14.53 -11.38 8.24
C GLU A 334 15.81 -10.55 8.48
N SER A 335 16.95 -11.03 8.01
CA SER A 335 18.22 -10.29 8.09
C SER A 335 18.16 -8.97 7.30
N GLU A 336 17.46 -8.91 6.16
CA GLU A 336 17.26 -7.66 5.44
C GLU A 336 16.33 -6.70 6.19
N ALA A 337 15.29 -7.23 6.88
CA ALA A 337 14.42 -6.41 7.72
C ALA A 337 15.21 -5.76 8.88
N VAL A 338 16.11 -6.49 9.51
CA VAL A 338 17.01 -5.96 10.56
C VAL A 338 17.92 -4.88 9.96
N ARG A 339 18.62 -5.16 8.85
CA ARG A 339 19.47 -4.16 8.17
C ARG A 339 18.70 -2.88 7.79
N MET A 340 17.45 -3.03 7.37
CA MET A 340 16.62 -1.87 7.05
C MET A 340 16.24 -1.08 8.30
N ALA A 341 15.94 -1.76 9.40
CA ALA A 341 15.65 -1.11 10.68
C ALA A 341 16.87 -0.32 11.20
N GLU A 342 18.07 -0.93 11.17
CA GLU A 342 19.32 -0.26 11.53
C GLU A 342 19.57 1.02 10.71
N LYS A 343 19.32 0.97 9.40
CA LYS A 343 19.44 2.14 8.51
C LYS A 343 18.41 3.24 8.78
N GLY A 344 17.24 2.89 9.29
CA GLY A 344 16.15 3.81 9.58
C GLY A 344 16.28 4.50 10.96
N ILE A 345 17.15 4.02 11.83
CA ILE A 345 17.40 4.62 13.15
C ILE A 345 18.26 5.87 12.99
N VAL A 346 17.79 7.00 13.51
CA VAL A 346 18.47 8.30 13.42
C VAL A 346 18.86 8.77 14.81
N LEU A 347 20.15 8.98 15.04
CA LEU A 347 20.65 9.61 16.25
C LEU A 347 20.47 11.13 16.14
N LEU A 348 19.44 11.66 16.81
CA LEU A 348 19.12 13.09 16.75
C LEU A 348 20.04 13.94 17.61
N GLU A 349 20.40 13.44 18.81
CA GLU A 349 21.26 14.12 19.76
C GLU A 349 21.99 13.10 20.62
N ASN A 350 23.24 13.35 20.99
CA ASN A 350 24.01 12.57 21.94
C ASN A 350 25.04 13.44 22.65
N ASP A 351 24.85 13.66 23.93
CA ASP A 351 25.75 14.41 24.81
C ASP A 351 26.87 13.53 25.43
N GLY A 352 27.03 12.31 24.92
CA GLY A 352 28.04 11.34 25.37
C GLY A 352 27.49 10.20 26.23
N ILE A 353 26.15 10.08 26.34
CA ILE A 353 25.54 8.92 27.00
C ILE A 353 25.69 7.66 26.17
N LEU A 354 25.70 7.76 24.85
CA LEU A 354 25.88 6.65 23.92
C LEU A 354 27.32 6.61 23.38
N PRO A 355 27.93 5.40 23.26
CA PRO A 355 27.40 4.08 23.69
C PRO A 355 27.26 3.99 25.19
N LEU A 356 26.28 3.17 25.64
CA LEU A 356 26.08 2.94 27.08
C LEU A 356 27.38 2.33 27.69
N LYS A 357 27.74 2.81 28.89
CA LYS A 357 28.90 2.31 29.58
C LYS A 357 28.66 0.90 30.15
N GLU A 358 29.63 0.02 30.07
CA GLU A 358 29.57 -1.37 30.59
C GLU A 358 29.30 -1.45 32.10
N ASN A 359 29.55 -0.36 32.84
CA ASN A 359 29.37 -0.32 34.30
C ASN A 359 28.01 0.25 34.73
N ALA A 360 27.06 0.47 33.80
CA ALA A 360 25.70 0.79 34.18
C ALA A 360 25.09 -0.36 35.01
N GLN A 361 24.60 -0.06 36.20
CA GLN A 361 24.12 -1.10 37.11
C GLN A 361 22.65 -1.34 37.00
N LYS A 362 21.86 -0.27 36.79
CA LYS A 362 20.38 -0.34 36.69
C LYS A 362 19.87 0.48 35.54
N ILE A 363 19.04 -0.15 34.70
CA ILE A 363 18.34 0.49 33.58
C ILE A 363 16.83 0.43 33.81
N LEU A 364 16.18 1.59 33.82
CA LEU A 364 14.71 1.67 33.72
C LEU A 364 14.31 1.75 32.25
N ILE A 365 13.47 0.83 31.80
CA ILE A 365 12.77 0.91 30.53
C ILE A 365 11.34 1.40 30.81
N THR A 366 10.89 2.45 30.15
CA THR A 366 9.57 3.02 30.41
C THR A 366 8.91 3.50 29.12
N GLY A 367 7.62 3.79 29.19
CA GLY A 367 6.84 4.27 28.06
C GLY A 367 6.01 3.18 27.39
N PHE A 368 4.91 3.62 26.77
CA PHE A 368 3.89 2.72 26.21
C PHE A 368 4.44 1.79 25.12
N ASN A 369 5.38 2.29 24.31
CA ASN A 369 5.86 1.53 23.15
C ASN A 369 7.01 0.53 23.48
N ALA A 370 7.48 0.46 24.73
CA ALA A 370 8.54 -0.46 25.12
C ALA A 370 8.16 -1.95 24.96
N ASP A 371 6.87 -2.29 25.16
CA ASP A 371 6.33 -3.65 25.08
C ASP A 371 4.99 -3.73 24.30
N ASN A 372 4.75 -2.78 23.41
CA ASN A 372 3.51 -2.71 22.62
C ASN A 372 3.70 -3.30 21.22
N LYS A 373 3.32 -4.55 21.04
CA LYS A 373 3.39 -5.24 19.73
C LYS A 373 2.70 -4.48 18.60
N LEU A 374 1.57 -3.83 18.87
CA LEU A 374 0.82 -3.11 17.84
C LEU A 374 1.58 -1.89 17.29
N ALA A 375 2.42 -1.24 18.11
CA ALA A 375 3.24 -0.14 17.66
C ALA A 375 4.28 -0.55 16.60
N TYR A 376 4.73 -1.80 16.63
CA TYR A 376 5.69 -2.34 15.65
C TYR A 376 5.01 -2.77 14.34
N LEU A 377 3.74 -3.13 14.38
CA LEU A 377 3.02 -3.65 13.22
C LEU A 377 2.45 -2.54 12.33
N GLY A 378 1.96 -1.44 12.92
CA GLY A 378 1.28 -0.37 12.19
C GLY A 378 0.04 -0.88 11.45
N ASN A 379 -0.16 -0.39 10.22
CA ASN A 379 -1.25 -0.83 9.36
C ASN A 379 -0.73 -1.69 8.20
N TYR A 380 -1.56 -2.59 7.68
CA TYR A 380 -1.23 -3.50 6.57
C TYR A 380 0.01 -4.36 6.84
N PHE A 381 -0.02 -5.13 7.91
CA PHE A 381 1.05 -6.02 8.33
C PHE A 381 0.72 -7.50 8.09
N GLY A 382 1.77 -8.33 7.97
CA GLY A 382 1.72 -9.78 8.12
C GLY A 382 2.05 -10.19 9.55
N ASP A 383 1.95 -11.47 9.85
CA ASP A 383 2.38 -12.02 11.14
C ASP A 383 3.90 -12.26 11.07
N PRO A 384 4.73 -11.52 11.83
CA PRO A 384 6.16 -11.83 11.87
C PRO A 384 6.39 -13.18 12.54
N SER A 385 7.45 -13.90 12.13
CA SER A 385 7.84 -15.18 12.73
C SER A 385 8.16 -15.07 14.21
N HIS A 386 8.73 -13.92 14.62
CA HIS A 386 8.97 -13.56 16.00
C HIS A 386 8.94 -12.04 16.20
N PHE A 387 8.72 -11.63 17.44
CA PHE A 387 8.83 -10.24 17.86
C PHE A 387 10.03 -10.08 18.79
N VAL A 388 10.77 -8.99 18.63
CA VAL A 388 11.79 -8.57 19.59
C VAL A 388 11.37 -7.22 20.14
N MET A 389 10.92 -7.19 21.39
CA MET A 389 10.53 -5.96 22.10
C MET A 389 11.76 -5.26 22.66
N VAL A 390 11.69 -3.95 22.89
CA VAL A 390 12.80 -3.22 23.54
C VAL A 390 13.11 -3.80 24.90
N THR A 391 12.10 -4.17 25.68
CA THR A 391 12.25 -4.83 26.97
C THR A 391 12.98 -6.15 26.86
N GLU A 392 12.64 -6.97 25.86
CA GLU A 392 13.27 -8.26 25.62
C GLU A 392 14.72 -8.10 25.11
N ALA A 393 14.93 -7.18 24.15
CA ALA A 393 16.24 -6.93 23.58
C ALA A 393 17.26 -6.47 24.63
N ILE A 394 16.88 -5.55 25.50
CA ILE A 394 17.76 -5.02 26.55
C ILE A 394 18.03 -6.07 27.62
N SER A 395 17.06 -6.90 27.99
CA SER A 395 17.23 -7.95 29.00
C SER A 395 18.25 -9.04 28.62
N GLN A 396 18.63 -9.13 27.35
CA GLN A 396 19.65 -10.06 26.87
C GLN A 396 21.08 -9.65 27.31
N TYR A 397 21.25 -8.37 27.64
CA TYR A 397 22.50 -7.88 28.21
C TYR A 397 22.49 -8.14 29.73
N ASN A 398 23.60 -8.53 30.31
CA ASN A 398 23.70 -8.85 31.73
C ASN A 398 23.72 -7.58 32.62
N ILE A 399 22.62 -6.80 32.53
CA ILE A 399 22.39 -5.52 33.24
C ILE A 399 21.08 -5.65 34.00
N ASP A 400 21.02 -5.14 35.23
CA ASP A 400 19.76 -5.07 35.97
C ASP A 400 18.77 -4.14 35.27
N THR A 401 17.68 -4.71 34.74
CA THR A 401 16.67 -3.98 33.97
C THR A 401 15.32 -4.08 34.64
N GLU A 402 14.70 -2.93 34.85
CA GLU A 402 13.33 -2.80 35.34
C GLU A 402 12.42 -2.22 34.26
N PHE A 403 11.25 -2.80 34.05
CA PHE A 403 10.26 -2.24 33.15
C PHE A 403 9.05 -1.71 33.91
N ILE A 404 8.77 -0.41 33.77
CA ILE A 404 7.57 0.23 34.28
C ILE A 404 6.95 1.04 33.15
N ARG A 405 5.76 0.65 32.70
CA ARG A 405 5.09 1.33 31.59
C ARG A 405 4.89 2.82 31.86
N GLY A 406 4.43 3.20 33.05
CA GLY A 406 4.29 4.59 33.53
C GLY A 406 3.25 5.42 32.76
N ILE A 407 3.19 5.29 31.46
CA ILE A 407 2.27 5.99 30.56
C ILE A 407 1.44 4.97 29.80
N HIS A 408 0.12 5.14 29.80
CA HIS A 408 -0.83 4.32 29.05
C HIS A 408 -1.49 5.14 27.92
N LEU A 409 -2.02 4.44 26.91
CA LEU A 409 -2.78 5.07 25.82
C LEU A 409 -4.01 5.83 26.34
N TYR A 410 -4.43 6.84 25.60
CA TYR A 410 -5.67 7.59 25.84
C TYR A 410 -5.81 8.18 27.24
N ASN A 411 -4.71 8.68 27.83
CA ASN A 411 -4.70 9.27 29.19
C ASN A 411 -5.21 8.33 30.31
N GLN A 412 -5.10 7.02 30.11
CA GLN A 412 -5.48 6.02 31.14
C GLN A 412 -4.42 5.86 32.24
N SER A 413 -3.32 6.58 32.17
CA SER A 413 -2.28 6.56 33.23
C SER A 413 -2.82 7.10 34.53
N THR A 414 -2.71 6.30 35.59
CA THR A 414 -3.09 6.73 36.95
C THR A 414 -1.99 7.59 37.58
N LYS A 415 -2.32 8.29 38.68
CA LYS A 415 -1.32 8.98 39.48
C LYS A 415 -0.28 7.99 40.02
N HIS A 416 -0.73 6.81 40.45
CA HIS A 416 0.13 5.73 40.94
C HIS A 416 1.15 5.26 39.89
N ASP A 417 0.72 5.06 38.62
CA ASP A 417 1.64 4.65 37.51
C ASP A 417 2.78 5.65 37.36
N LYS A 418 2.44 6.95 37.39
CA LYS A 418 3.41 8.04 37.26
C LYS A 418 4.38 8.11 38.44
N GLU A 419 3.85 8.02 39.65
CA GLU A 419 4.64 8.05 40.91
C GLU A 419 5.60 6.85 40.97
N THR A 420 5.16 5.65 40.55
CA THR A 420 5.98 4.45 40.51
C THR A 420 7.12 4.61 39.50
N ALA A 421 6.82 5.09 38.29
CA ALA A 421 7.84 5.33 37.26
C ALA A 421 8.87 6.38 37.69
N LEU A 422 8.43 7.48 38.33
CA LEU A 422 9.31 8.55 38.83
C LEU A 422 10.22 8.06 39.95
N LYS A 423 9.70 7.20 40.84
CA LYS A 423 10.50 6.63 41.91
C LYS A 423 11.58 5.72 41.37
N SER A 424 11.25 4.81 40.44
CA SER A 424 12.25 3.93 39.82
C SER A 424 13.27 4.73 38.99
N ALA A 425 12.82 5.79 38.29
CA ALA A 425 13.72 6.65 37.55
C ALA A 425 14.78 7.32 38.41
N ALA A 426 14.42 7.73 39.65
CA ALA A 426 15.36 8.32 40.59
C ALA A 426 16.40 7.32 41.16
N GLU A 427 16.13 6.02 41.06
CA GLU A 427 16.98 4.92 41.54
C GLU A 427 17.78 4.25 40.38
N SER A 428 17.63 4.73 39.15
CA SER A 428 18.24 4.11 37.96
C SER A 428 19.38 4.98 37.42
N ASP A 429 20.44 4.32 36.90
CA ASP A 429 21.59 4.98 36.26
C ASP A 429 21.23 5.49 34.86
N ILE A 430 20.35 4.73 34.15
CA ILE A 430 19.94 5.02 32.77
C ILE A 430 18.44 4.82 32.64
N ILE A 431 17.80 5.72 31.90
CA ILE A 431 16.38 5.64 31.58
C ILE A 431 16.22 5.52 30.05
N ILE A 432 15.60 4.44 29.59
CA ILE A 432 15.20 4.26 28.20
C ILE A 432 13.70 4.52 28.09
N MET A 433 13.31 5.68 27.55
CA MET A 433 11.91 6.06 27.38
C MET A 433 11.45 5.80 25.95
N CYS A 434 10.56 4.82 25.76
CA CYS A 434 9.98 4.43 24.48
C CYS A 434 8.68 5.18 24.24
N THR A 435 8.75 6.25 23.46
CA THR A 435 7.60 7.10 23.10
C THR A 435 7.32 6.99 21.60
N GLY A 436 6.13 7.44 21.17
CA GLY A 436 5.74 7.50 19.77
C GLY A 436 4.24 7.70 19.59
N GLN A 437 3.84 7.88 18.35
CA GLN A 437 2.43 7.86 17.95
C GLN A 437 2.01 6.41 17.66
N THR A 438 0.79 6.06 18.06
CA THR A 438 0.19 4.75 17.82
C THR A 438 -1.21 4.89 17.22
#